data_a27fca9cbe63d921404a3cad1f15dac9
#
_entry.id   a27fca9cbe63d921404a3cad1f15dac9
#
_cell.length_a   1.000
_cell.length_b   1.000
_cell.length_c   1.000
_cell.angle_alpha   90.00
_cell.angle_beta   90.00
_cell.angle_gamma   90.00
#
_symmetry.space_group_name_H-M   'P 1'
#
loop_
_entity.id
_entity.type
_entity.pdbx_description
1 polymer ?
#
loop_
_entity_poly.entity_id
_entity_poly.type
_entity_poly.pdbx_seq_one_letter_code
_entity_poly.pdbx_strand_id
1 'polypeptide(L)'
;MTDAKFCQSCGMPMTEENLFGKNADGSKNEDYCCYCYPNGAFNNPDETLEEMIETCAPFLVEAGECPDVETAKKMLAEHLPTLKRWRSA
;
A
#
# COMPACT_ATOMS: atom_id res chain seq x y z
N MET A 1 1.80 -18.54 14.47
CA MET A 1 1.34 -17.24 14.28
C MET A 1 2.01 -16.51 13.13
N THR A 2 1.27 -16.02 12.26
CA THR A 2 1.87 -15.35 11.13
C THR A 2 1.68 -13.87 11.25
N ASP A 3 2.76 -13.17 11.10
CA ASP A 3 2.66 -11.74 11.06
C ASP A 3 2.36 -11.34 9.64
N ALA A 4 1.19 -10.78 9.45
CA ALA A 4 0.83 -10.28 8.13
C ALA A 4 1.77 -9.15 7.77
N LYS A 5 2.31 -9.19 6.57
CA LYS A 5 3.13 -8.10 6.08
C LYS A 5 2.23 -7.08 5.40
N PHE A 6 2.59 -5.82 5.53
CA PHE A 6 1.82 -4.74 4.94
C PHE A 6 2.63 -4.05 3.86
N CYS A 7 1.95 -3.67 2.79
CA CYS A 7 2.60 -2.91 1.72
C CYS A 7 3.13 -1.60 2.27
N GLN A 8 4.40 -1.34 2.06
CA GLN A 8 5.03 -0.12 2.56
C GLN A 8 4.76 1.10 1.68
N SER A 9 3.79 1.00 0.81
CA SER A 9 3.35 2.08 -0.05
C SER A 9 1.89 2.42 0.21
N CYS A 10 0.99 1.43 0.12
CA CYS A 10 -0.44 1.67 0.30
C CYS A 10 -1.00 1.12 1.62
N GLY A 11 -0.21 0.37 2.36
CA GLY A 11 -0.65 -0.16 3.66
C GLY A 11 -1.56 -1.37 3.58
N MET A 12 -1.74 -1.94 2.40
CA MET A 12 -2.60 -3.10 2.22
C MET A 12 -1.97 -4.34 2.87
N PRO A 13 -2.76 -5.15 3.60
CA PRO A 13 -2.20 -6.39 4.15
C PRO A 13 -1.94 -7.40 3.04
N MET A 14 -0.73 -7.92 3.02
CA MET A 14 -0.33 -8.91 2.01
C MET A 14 -0.40 -10.29 2.63
N THR A 15 -1.60 -10.84 2.67
CA THR A 15 -1.86 -12.12 3.33
C THR A 15 -1.66 -13.33 2.43
N GLU A 16 -1.54 -13.13 1.14
CA GLU A 16 -1.34 -14.21 0.18
C GLU A 16 -0.14 -13.93 -0.69
N GLU A 17 0.49 -14.99 -1.21
CA GLU A 17 1.69 -14.84 -2.00
C GLU A 17 1.49 -13.97 -3.25
N ASN A 18 0.34 -14.10 -3.88
CA ASN A 18 0.07 -13.33 -5.09
C ASN A 18 -0.18 -11.84 -4.84
N LEU A 19 -0.24 -11.45 -3.57
CA LEU A 19 -0.39 -10.05 -3.22
C LEU A 19 0.94 -9.31 -3.12
N PHE A 20 2.05 -10.06 -3.03
CA PHE A 20 3.36 -9.46 -2.97
C PHE A 20 3.79 -8.92 -4.34
N GLY A 21 4.53 -7.84 -4.33
CA GLY A 21 5.09 -7.31 -5.56
C GLY A 21 6.21 -8.18 -6.09
N LYS A 22 6.81 -7.76 -7.19
CA LYS A 22 7.90 -8.50 -7.80
C LYS A 22 9.07 -7.58 -8.09
N ASN A 23 10.26 -8.10 -7.83
CA ASN A 23 11.48 -7.40 -8.18
C ASN A 23 11.76 -7.58 -9.67
N ALA A 24 12.72 -6.84 -10.17
CA ALA A 24 13.05 -6.89 -11.60
C ALA A 24 13.43 -8.29 -12.08
N ASP A 25 13.99 -9.11 -11.19
CA ASP A 25 14.39 -10.48 -11.54
C ASP A 25 13.27 -11.49 -11.35
N GLY A 26 12.08 -11.03 -11.00
CA GLY A 26 10.92 -11.89 -10.81
C GLY A 26 10.76 -12.44 -9.41
N SER A 27 11.69 -12.16 -8.51
CA SER A 27 11.57 -12.63 -7.14
C SER A 27 10.54 -11.81 -6.38
N LYS A 28 10.01 -12.39 -5.31
CA LYS A 28 8.97 -11.75 -4.52
C LYS A 28 9.52 -10.55 -3.75
N ASN A 29 8.80 -9.43 -3.81
CA ASN A 29 9.11 -8.26 -3.00
C ASN A 29 8.18 -8.26 -1.80
N GLU A 30 8.74 -8.33 -0.61
CA GLU A 30 7.93 -8.41 0.61
C GLU A 30 7.61 -7.06 1.22
N ASP A 31 8.13 -6.00 0.66
CA ASP A 31 7.87 -4.65 1.17
C ASP A 31 6.67 -3.99 0.51
N TYR A 32 6.38 -4.36 -0.73
CA TYR A 32 5.33 -3.71 -1.52
C TYR A 32 4.41 -4.74 -2.13
N CYS A 33 3.17 -4.33 -2.38
CA CYS A 33 2.20 -5.24 -2.95
C CYS A 33 2.29 -5.26 -4.48
N CYS A 34 1.59 -6.22 -5.08
CA CYS A 34 1.63 -6.38 -6.53
C CYS A 34 0.99 -5.22 -7.28
N TYR A 35 0.17 -4.42 -6.62
CA TYR A 35 -0.44 -3.25 -7.25
C TYR A 35 0.49 -2.06 -7.24
N CYS A 36 1.35 -1.97 -6.24
CA CYS A 36 2.26 -0.84 -6.13
C CYS A 36 3.61 -1.10 -6.78
N TYR A 37 4.06 -2.36 -6.75
CA TYR A 37 5.40 -2.70 -7.22
C TYR A 37 5.34 -3.98 -8.06
N PRO A 38 4.72 -3.90 -9.25
CA PRO A 38 4.43 -5.10 -10.03
C PRO A 38 5.62 -5.73 -10.73
N ASN A 39 6.66 -4.98 -11.03
CA ASN A 39 7.73 -5.50 -11.87
C ASN A 39 9.04 -4.74 -11.70
N GLY A 40 9.57 -4.74 -10.50
CA GLY A 40 10.88 -4.14 -10.23
C GLY A 40 10.86 -2.63 -10.08
N ALA A 41 9.68 -2.03 -10.13
CA ALA A 41 9.55 -0.59 -9.97
C ALA A 41 8.13 -0.27 -9.54
N PHE A 42 7.95 0.90 -8.93
CA PHE A 42 6.62 1.34 -8.56
C PHE A 42 5.77 1.56 -9.80
N ASN A 43 4.51 1.17 -9.70
CA ASN A 43 3.55 1.37 -10.77
C ASN A 43 3.40 2.87 -11.07
N ASN A 44 3.39 3.69 -10.02
CA ASN A 44 3.32 5.14 -10.15
C ASN A 44 4.47 5.76 -9.36
N PRO A 45 5.68 5.79 -9.91
CA PRO A 45 6.83 6.29 -9.15
C PRO A 45 6.74 7.77 -8.80
N ASP A 46 5.96 8.54 -9.56
CA ASP A 46 5.79 9.96 -9.31
C ASP A 46 4.57 10.28 -8.45
N GLU A 47 3.87 9.28 -7.96
CA GLU A 47 2.69 9.49 -7.16
C GLU A 47 3.03 10.15 -5.83
N THR A 48 2.24 11.15 -5.43
CA THR A 48 2.42 11.82 -4.15
C THR A 48 1.66 11.07 -3.06
N LEU A 49 1.99 11.39 -1.80
CA LEU A 49 1.29 10.81 -0.67
C LEU A 49 -0.20 11.13 -0.73
N GLU A 50 -0.54 12.37 -1.10
CA GLU A 50 -1.94 12.75 -1.20
C GLU A 50 -2.68 11.94 -2.25
N GLU A 51 -2.04 11.71 -3.40
CA GLU A 51 -2.65 10.89 -4.45
C GLU A 51 -2.85 9.46 -3.98
N MET A 52 -1.89 8.92 -3.25
CA MET A 52 -2.01 7.57 -2.71
C MET A 52 -3.18 7.48 -1.74
N ILE A 53 -3.35 8.49 -0.89
CA ILE A 53 -4.46 8.52 0.05
C ILE A 53 -5.78 8.52 -0.70
N GLU A 54 -5.90 9.34 -1.74
CA GLU A 54 -7.13 9.40 -2.52
C GLU A 54 -7.42 8.10 -3.25
N THR A 55 -6.38 7.43 -3.70
CA THR A 55 -6.55 6.15 -4.39
C THR A 55 -6.95 5.04 -3.43
N CYS A 56 -6.35 5.01 -2.26
CA CYS A 56 -6.57 3.91 -1.32
C CYS A 56 -7.83 4.05 -0.48
N ALA A 57 -8.29 5.28 -0.24
CA ALA A 57 -9.45 5.49 0.62
C ALA A 57 -10.69 4.70 0.17
N PRO A 58 -11.08 4.73 -1.13
CA PRO A 58 -12.24 3.96 -1.55
C PRO A 58 -12.11 2.46 -1.31
N PHE A 59 -10.90 1.93 -1.39
CA PHE A 59 -10.67 0.51 -1.15
C PHE A 59 -10.95 0.12 0.29
N LEU A 60 -10.60 1.00 1.23
CA LEU A 60 -10.88 0.75 2.64
C LEU A 60 -12.38 0.75 2.91
N VAL A 61 -13.11 1.62 2.23
CA VAL A 61 -14.56 1.64 2.37
C VAL A 61 -15.18 0.38 1.80
N GLU A 62 -14.71 -0.05 0.63
CA GLU A 62 -15.22 -1.28 0.02
C GLU A 62 -14.89 -2.50 0.85
N ALA A 63 -13.74 -2.50 1.49
CA ALA A 63 -13.34 -3.63 2.33
C ALA A 63 -14.08 -3.65 3.67
N GLY A 64 -14.86 -2.60 3.96
CA GLY A 64 -15.61 -2.54 5.20
C GLY A 64 -14.79 -2.08 6.40
N GLU A 65 -13.59 -1.58 6.16
CA GLU A 65 -12.73 -1.14 7.26
C GLU A 65 -13.02 0.28 7.70
N CYS A 66 -13.65 1.05 6.85
CA CYS A 66 -14.03 2.43 7.16
C CYS A 66 -15.46 2.69 6.72
N PRO A 67 -16.20 3.52 7.46
CA PRO A 67 -17.59 3.81 7.12
C PRO A 67 -17.74 4.73 5.90
N ASP A 68 -16.75 5.58 5.65
CA ASP A 68 -16.81 6.48 4.51
C ASP A 68 -15.41 6.88 4.07
N VAL A 69 -15.35 7.54 2.92
CA VAL A 69 -14.07 7.93 2.32
C VAL A 69 -13.32 8.95 3.18
N GLU A 70 -14.05 9.85 3.83
CA GLU A 70 -13.38 10.86 4.65
C GLU A 70 -12.66 10.23 5.85
N THR A 71 -13.30 9.28 6.50
CA THR A 71 -12.68 8.56 7.61
C THR A 71 -11.47 7.79 7.10
N ALA A 72 -11.61 7.16 5.94
CA ALA A 72 -10.51 6.41 5.35
C ALA A 72 -9.33 7.32 5.05
N LYS A 73 -9.59 8.52 4.51
CA LYS A 73 -8.52 9.46 4.22
C LYS A 73 -7.79 9.90 5.48
N LYS A 74 -8.52 10.11 6.57
CA LYS A 74 -7.90 10.48 7.83
C LYS A 74 -6.99 9.37 8.34
N MET A 75 -7.47 8.14 8.29
CA MET A 75 -6.66 7.01 8.72
C MET A 75 -5.41 6.87 7.89
N LEU A 76 -5.54 7.01 6.58
CA LEU A 76 -4.40 6.90 5.69
C LEU A 76 -3.41 8.03 5.89
N ALA A 77 -3.92 9.24 6.13
CA ALA A 77 -3.06 10.39 6.37
C ALA A 77 -2.20 10.23 7.62
N GLU A 78 -2.69 9.45 8.58
CA GLU A 78 -1.92 9.18 9.80
C GLU A 78 -1.03 7.95 9.63
N HIS A 79 -1.46 6.97 8.84
CA HIS A 79 -0.78 5.71 8.71
C HIS A 79 0.29 5.70 7.60
N LEU A 80 -0.03 6.16 6.42
CA LEU A 80 0.88 6.08 5.27
C LEU A 80 2.22 6.78 5.50
N PRO A 81 2.28 7.94 6.17
CA PRO A 81 3.58 8.57 6.39
C PRO A 81 4.54 7.74 7.22
N THR A 82 4.05 6.73 7.94
CA THR A 82 4.91 5.84 8.71
C THR A 82 5.49 4.72 7.87
N LEU A 83 4.98 4.54 6.65
CA LEU A 83 5.42 3.47 5.78
C LEU A 83 6.73 3.83 5.08
N LYS A 84 7.45 2.80 4.66
CA LYS A 84 8.78 2.93 4.13
C LYS A 84 8.89 3.90 2.95
N ARG A 85 7.91 3.85 2.04
CA ARG A 85 7.94 4.71 0.87
C ARG A 85 7.77 6.18 1.21
N TRP A 86 6.97 6.48 2.22
CA TRP A 86 6.56 7.85 2.50
C TRP A 86 7.26 8.51 3.68
N ARG A 87 7.90 7.72 4.54
CA ARG A 87 8.47 8.27 5.76
C ARG A 87 9.82 8.93 5.59
N SER A 88 10.46 8.76 4.48
CA SER A 88 11.77 9.36 4.29
C SER A 88 11.60 10.84 4.04
N ALA A 89 12.34 11.60 4.75
CA ALA A 89 12.27 13.04 4.59
C ALA A 89 13.14 13.50 3.45
#